data_c4ad69214bef8e7c6d86f7a2fc1b6638
#
_entry.id   c4ad69214bef8e7c6d86f7a2fc1b6638
#
_cell.length_a   1.000
_cell.length_b   1.000
_cell.length_c   1.000
_cell.angle_alpha   90.00
_cell.angle_beta   90.00
_cell.angle_gamma   90.00
#
_symmetry.space_group_name_H-M   'P 1'
#
loop_
_entity.id
_entity.type
_entity.pdbx_description
1 polymer ?
#
loop_
_entity_poly.entity_id
_entity_poly.type
_entity_poly.pdbx_seq_one_letter_code
_entity_poly.pdbx_strand_id
1 'polypeptide(L)'
;MAPLLLQLAVLGAALAAVALILISFVAFITATEMPHLHRHEDEKFFLNARVQREALPSIRDSPTKQLSVVVPSYNEEKRCKPYSIFLKQDPTFTYEVIVVDDGSKDETSKVAFKYCQKYGSDKVRVITLVKNRGKGGAIRMGVFSSRGKKILMADADGATKFPDIEKLEKGLNDLQPWPDQMAIACGSRAHLEKESIAQRSYFRTLLMYGFHFLVWFLCVKGIRDTQCGFKLLTREAASRTFSSLHIERWAFDVELLYIAQFFKIPIAEIAVNWTEIEGSKLVPFWSWLQMGKDLLLIRLRYLTGAWRLEQTRKVN
;
A
#
# COMPACT_ATOMS: atom_id res chain seq x y z
N MET A 1 15.25 41.92 -30.25
CA MET A 1 14.25 40.98 -29.69
C MET A 1 14.89 39.66 -29.15
N ALA A 2 15.77 38.98 -29.90
CA ALA A 2 16.44 37.75 -29.43
C ALA A 2 17.20 37.88 -28.09
N PRO A 3 18.01 38.94 -27.82
CA PRO A 3 18.72 39.07 -26.52
C PRO A 3 17.78 39.27 -25.34
N LEU A 4 16.66 39.97 -25.50
CA LEU A 4 15.67 40.16 -24.42
C LEU A 4 14.95 38.84 -24.07
N LEU A 5 14.56 38.06 -25.07
CA LEU A 5 13.95 36.72 -24.87
C LEU A 5 14.91 35.76 -24.15
N LEU A 6 16.21 35.80 -24.50
CA LEU A 6 17.22 34.99 -23.82
C LEU A 6 17.40 35.45 -22.36
N GLN A 7 17.44 36.74 -22.07
CA GLN A 7 17.51 37.26 -20.70
C GLN A 7 16.30 36.88 -19.87
N LEU A 8 15.08 36.95 -20.43
CA LEU A 8 13.86 36.52 -19.76
C LEU A 8 13.87 35.01 -19.48
N ALA A 9 14.36 34.20 -20.44
CA ALA A 9 14.47 32.76 -20.26
C ALA A 9 15.48 32.39 -19.16
N VAL A 10 16.63 33.08 -19.10
CA VAL A 10 17.66 32.89 -18.06
C VAL A 10 17.12 33.31 -16.69
N LEU A 11 16.43 34.46 -16.61
CA LEU A 11 15.83 34.91 -15.36
C LEU A 11 14.74 33.93 -14.88
N GLY A 12 13.90 33.45 -15.79
CA GLY A 12 12.86 32.45 -15.49
C GLY A 12 13.48 31.14 -14.98
N ALA A 13 14.56 30.68 -15.61
CA ALA A 13 15.29 29.48 -15.16
C ALA A 13 15.93 29.68 -13.78
N ALA A 14 16.52 30.86 -13.53
CA ALA A 14 17.10 31.19 -12.23
C ALA A 14 16.04 31.22 -11.12
N LEU A 15 14.90 31.86 -11.36
CA LEU A 15 13.78 31.89 -10.41
C LEU A 15 13.22 30.49 -10.15
N ALA A 16 13.08 29.65 -11.17
CA ALA A 16 12.66 28.28 -11.02
C ALA A 16 13.65 27.45 -10.20
N ALA A 17 14.96 27.64 -10.40
CA ALA A 17 15.99 26.98 -9.63
C ALA A 17 15.95 27.39 -8.15
N VAL A 18 15.81 28.70 -7.85
CA VAL A 18 15.68 29.20 -6.48
C VAL A 18 14.41 28.64 -5.83
N ALA A 19 13.28 28.64 -6.52
CA ALA A 19 12.04 28.05 -6.01
C ALA A 19 12.23 26.55 -5.70
N LEU A 20 12.89 25.79 -6.57
CA LEU A 20 13.16 24.36 -6.36
C LEU A 20 14.04 24.13 -5.14
N ILE A 21 15.08 24.95 -4.96
CA ILE A 21 15.98 24.89 -3.78
C ILE A 21 15.18 25.17 -2.51
N LEU A 22 14.34 26.22 -2.50
CA LEU A 22 13.51 26.54 -1.34
C LEU A 22 12.51 25.43 -1.01
N ILE A 23 11.84 24.89 -2.01
CA ILE A 23 10.90 23.75 -1.83
C ILE A 23 11.65 22.53 -1.30
N SER A 24 12.85 22.23 -1.82
CA SER A 24 13.69 21.12 -1.36
C SER A 24 14.14 21.34 0.08
N PHE A 25 14.53 22.54 0.44
CA PHE A 25 14.90 22.89 1.81
C PHE A 25 13.70 22.74 2.77
N VAL A 26 12.53 23.25 2.39
CA VAL A 26 11.30 23.06 3.19
C VAL A 26 10.94 21.57 3.30
N ALA A 27 11.05 20.81 2.23
CA ALA A 27 10.82 19.35 2.26
C ALA A 27 11.78 18.63 3.20
N PHE A 28 13.05 19.11 3.27
CA PHE A 28 14.06 18.57 4.16
C PHE A 28 13.77 18.87 5.63
N ILE A 29 13.52 20.14 6.00
CA ILE A 29 13.31 20.54 7.40
C ILE A 29 11.95 20.06 7.95
N THR A 30 10.96 19.85 7.08
CA THR A 30 9.65 19.30 7.47
C THR A 30 9.56 17.79 7.33
N ALA A 31 10.68 17.13 7.00
CA ALA A 31 10.70 15.68 6.91
C ALA A 31 10.44 15.09 8.30
N THR A 32 9.39 14.31 8.40
CA THR A 32 9.12 13.53 9.60
C THR A 32 10.10 12.35 9.64
N GLU A 33 10.57 12.01 10.82
CA GLU A 33 11.23 10.73 11.03
C GLU A 33 10.31 9.60 10.57
N MET A 34 10.92 8.47 10.22
CA MET A 34 10.14 7.29 9.86
C MET A 34 9.15 6.99 10.98
N PRO A 35 7.85 6.85 10.66
CA PRO A 35 6.86 6.53 11.69
C PRO A 35 7.30 5.26 12.41
N HIS A 36 7.75 5.41 13.64
CA HIS A 36 8.00 4.24 14.47
C HIS A 36 6.72 3.42 14.50
N LEU A 37 6.84 2.09 14.48
CA LEU A 37 5.70 1.22 14.69
C LEU A 37 5.24 1.36 16.16
N HIS A 38 4.81 2.59 16.51
CA HIS A 38 4.28 2.85 17.84
C HIS A 38 2.87 2.28 17.89
N ARG A 39 2.77 1.11 18.51
CA ARG A 39 1.47 0.51 18.85
C ARG A 39 1.01 1.09 20.18
N HIS A 40 -0.21 1.58 20.20
CA HIS A 40 -0.90 1.81 21.47
C HIS A 40 -0.95 0.49 22.26
N GLU A 41 -1.03 0.55 23.57
CA GLU A 41 -1.06 -0.68 24.39
C GLU A 41 -2.19 -1.63 23.98
N ASP A 42 -3.35 -1.08 23.62
CA ASP A 42 -4.49 -1.87 23.14
C ASP A 42 -4.28 -2.46 21.74
N GLU A 43 -3.40 -1.88 20.93
CA GLU A 43 -3.06 -2.35 19.59
C GLU A 43 -1.99 -3.48 19.58
N LYS A 44 -1.46 -3.86 20.75
CA LYS A 44 -0.53 -4.99 20.89
C LYS A 44 -1.22 -6.34 20.96
N PHE A 45 -2.54 -6.33 21.10
CA PHE A 45 -3.35 -7.52 21.31
C PHE A 45 -4.50 -7.58 20.32
N PHE A 46 -5.07 -8.76 20.16
CA PHE A 46 -6.33 -8.99 19.49
C PHE A 46 -7.26 -9.82 20.37
N LEU A 47 -8.54 -9.84 20.05
CA LEU A 47 -9.51 -10.72 20.72
C LEU A 47 -9.62 -12.02 19.94
N ASN A 48 -9.41 -13.17 20.60
CA ASN A 48 -9.67 -14.46 20.00
C ASN A 48 -11.19 -14.75 19.91
N ALA A 49 -11.57 -15.85 19.28
CA ALA A 49 -12.98 -16.22 19.11
C ALA A 49 -13.77 -16.37 20.44
N ARG A 50 -13.07 -16.56 21.57
CA ARG A 50 -13.63 -16.66 22.92
C ARG A 50 -13.61 -15.32 23.67
N VAL A 51 -13.33 -14.21 22.97
CA VAL A 51 -13.23 -12.85 23.55
C VAL A 51 -12.07 -12.71 24.57
N GLN A 52 -11.06 -13.55 24.48
CA GLN A 52 -9.87 -13.46 25.30
C GLN A 52 -8.78 -12.65 24.59
N ARG A 53 -8.02 -11.90 25.32
CA ARG A 53 -6.93 -11.07 24.81
C ARG A 53 -5.70 -11.92 24.54
N GLU A 54 -5.20 -11.90 23.30
CA GLU A 54 -3.98 -12.57 22.88
C GLU A 54 -3.00 -11.58 22.25
N ALA A 55 -1.70 -11.78 22.46
CA ALA A 55 -0.67 -10.94 21.86
C ALA A 55 -0.62 -11.15 20.34
N LEU A 56 -0.44 -10.04 19.60
CA LEU A 56 -0.24 -10.10 18.16
C LEU A 56 1.12 -10.73 17.84
N PRO A 57 1.19 -11.64 16.86
CA PRO A 57 2.46 -12.16 16.36
C PRO A 57 3.25 -11.05 15.66
N SER A 58 4.53 -11.32 15.43
CA SER A 58 5.43 -10.42 14.74
C SER A 58 5.82 -10.97 13.36
N ILE A 59 6.01 -10.09 12.39
CA ILE A 59 6.61 -10.46 11.10
C ILE A 59 8.05 -10.98 11.27
N ARG A 60 8.68 -10.74 12.41
CA ARG A 60 10.02 -11.24 12.75
C ARG A 60 10.03 -12.71 13.19
N ASP A 61 8.87 -13.21 13.63
CA ASP A 61 8.72 -14.60 14.03
C ASP A 61 8.81 -15.51 12.79
N SER A 62 9.22 -16.75 12.98
CA SER A 62 9.19 -17.73 11.90
C SER A 62 7.78 -17.90 11.33
N PRO A 63 7.61 -17.95 10.00
CA PRO A 63 6.27 -18.05 9.42
C PRO A 63 5.61 -19.38 9.75
N THR A 64 4.34 -19.33 10.16
CA THR A 64 3.53 -20.52 10.49
C THR A 64 2.39 -20.74 9.50
N LYS A 65 2.20 -19.84 8.56
CA LYS A 65 1.18 -19.90 7.49
C LYS A 65 1.83 -19.73 6.12
N GLN A 66 1.19 -20.25 5.09
CA GLN A 66 1.64 -20.03 3.71
C GLN A 66 1.26 -18.64 3.22
N LEU A 67 0.07 -18.15 3.61
CA LEU A 67 -0.46 -16.85 3.17
C LEU A 67 -1.05 -16.05 4.34
N SER A 68 -0.74 -14.76 4.42
CA SER A 68 -1.49 -13.78 5.20
C SER A 68 -2.18 -12.81 4.24
N VAL A 69 -3.47 -12.62 4.38
CA VAL A 69 -4.25 -11.61 3.66
C VAL A 69 -4.51 -10.44 4.59
N VAL A 70 -3.98 -9.26 4.27
CA VAL A 70 -4.15 -8.04 5.05
C VAL A 70 -5.22 -7.17 4.40
N VAL A 71 -6.29 -6.90 5.15
CA VAL A 71 -7.47 -6.17 4.69
C VAL A 71 -7.65 -4.89 5.51
N PRO A 72 -7.21 -3.72 5.00
CA PRO A 72 -7.48 -2.45 5.66
C PRO A 72 -8.97 -2.12 5.55
N SER A 73 -9.58 -1.71 6.66
CA SER A 73 -11.01 -1.39 6.71
C SER A 73 -11.22 -0.09 7.48
N TYR A 74 -12.03 0.82 6.93
CA TYR A 74 -12.44 2.05 7.60
C TYR A 74 -13.87 2.42 7.22
N ASN A 75 -14.82 2.32 8.16
CA ASN A 75 -16.25 2.49 7.90
C ASN A 75 -16.72 1.59 6.74
N GLU A 76 -16.46 0.28 6.86
CA GLU A 76 -16.75 -0.74 5.85
C GLU A 76 -17.81 -1.75 6.31
N GLU A 77 -18.64 -1.39 7.29
CA GLU A 77 -19.68 -2.28 7.86
C GLU A 77 -20.47 -3.04 6.79
N LYS A 78 -20.86 -2.35 5.72
CA LYS A 78 -21.69 -2.93 4.64
C LYS A 78 -20.89 -3.77 3.63
N ARG A 79 -19.57 -3.56 3.54
CA ARG A 79 -18.70 -4.15 2.50
C ARG A 79 -17.66 -5.11 3.05
N CYS A 80 -17.40 -5.09 4.35
CA CYS A 80 -16.41 -5.95 5.00
C CYS A 80 -16.85 -7.42 4.92
N LYS A 81 -16.55 -8.06 3.77
CA LYS A 81 -16.73 -9.50 3.57
C LYS A 81 -15.35 -10.16 3.67
N PRO A 82 -15.12 -11.09 4.60
CA PRO A 82 -13.82 -11.72 4.69
C PRO A 82 -13.59 -12.62 3.47
N TYR A 83 -12.44 -12.48 2.90
CA TYR A 83 -11.95 -13.31 1.79
C TYR A 83 -11.76 -14.79 2.15
N SER A 84 -11.98 -15.19 3.41
CA SER A 84 -11.91 -16.57 3.87
C SER A 84 -12.85 -17.54 3.12
N ILE A 85 -13.92 -17.00 2.50
CA ILE A 85 -14.85 -17.77 1.69
C ILE A 85 -14.21 -18.23 0.35
N PHE A 86 -13.20 -17.52 -0.12
CA PHE A 86 -12.57 -17.75 -1.41
C PHE A 86 -11.24 -18.52 -1.33
N LEU A 87 -10.70 -18.69 -0.14
CA LEU A 87 -9.44 -19.40 0.03
C LEU A 87 -9.67 -20.90 -0.14
N LYS A 88 -8.82 -21.51 -0.97
CA LYS A 88 -8.89 -22.91 -1.42
C LYS A 88 -9.37 -23.87 -0.31
N GLN A 89 -10.28 -24.77 -0.66
CA GLN A 89 -10.67 -25.89 0.19
C GLN A 89 -9.57 -26.96 0.33
N ASP A 90 -8.34 -26.62 0.00
CA ASP A 90 -7.19 -27.47 0.19
C ASP A 90 -6.80 -27.49 1.69
N PRO A 91 -6.99 -28.61 2.39
CA PRO A 91 -6.67 -28.69 3.82
C PRO A 91 -5.18 -28.55 4.12
N THR A 92 -4.31 -28.70 3.12
CA THR A 92 -2.86 -28.51 3.27
C THR A 92 -2.44 -27.05 3.14
N PHE A 93 -3.30 -26.20 2.56
CA PHE A 93 -3.03 -24.77 2.39
C PHE A 93 -3.37 -23.98 3.65
N THR A 94 -2.35 -23.53 4.36
CA THR A 94 -2.52 -22.76 5.60
C THR A 94 -2.54 -21.25 5.33
N TYR A 95 -3.56 -20.58 5.84
CA TYR A 95 -3.72 -19.13 5.65
C TYR A 95 -4.30 -18.43 6.86
N GLU A 96 -4.22 -17.11 6.83
CA GLU A 96 -4.93 -16.23 7.74
C GLU A 96 -5.42 -14.97 7.01
N VAL A 97 -6.49 -14.38 7.52
CA VAL A 97 -7.02 -13.07 7.12
C VAL A 97 -6.90 -12.14 8.31
N ILE A 98 -6.25 -11.01 8.12
CA ILE A 98 -6.06 -9.98 9.14
C ILE A 98 -6.85 -8.75 8.69
N VAL A 99 -8.00 -8.52 9.31
CA VAL A 99 -8.78 -7.31 9.11
C VAL A 99 -8.21 -6.24 10.03
N VAL A 100 -7.77 -5.13 9.46
CA VAL A 100 -7.26 -3.98 10.24
C VAL A 100 -8.27 -2.86 10.14
N ASP A 101 -9.01 -2.68 11.22
CA ASP A 101 -9.96 -1.57 11.37
C ASP A 101 -9.21 -0.30 11.77
N ASP A 102 -9.17 0.65 10.85
CA ASP A 102 -8.42 1.91 10.98
C ASP A 102 -9.21 2.97 11.78
N GLY A 103 -9.72 2.60 12.95
CA GLY A 103 -10.46 3.48 13.83
C GLY A 103 -11.83 3.86 13.28
N SER A 104 -12.60 2.88 12.79
CA SER A 104 -13.96 3.08 12.28
C SER A 104 -14.90 3.65 13.34
N LYS A 105 -15.90 4.39 12.88
CA LYS A 105 -16.99 4.94 13.70
C LYS A 105 -18.29 4.15 13.58
N ASP A 106 -18.35 3.21 12.64
CA ASP A 106 -19.47 2.29 12.40
C ASP A 106 -19.19 0.90 13.03
N GLU A 107 -20.00 -0.09 12.71
CA GLU A 107 -19.90 -1.44 13.24
C GLU A 107 -18.87 -2.34 12.53
N THR A 108 -17.91 -1.76 11.77
CA THR A 108 -16.90 -2.50 10.99
C THR A 108 -16.17 -3.54 11.84
N SER A 109 -15.63 -3.17 13.01
CA SER A 109 -14.95 -4.10 13.92
C SER A 109 -15.85 -5.24 14.37
N LYS A 110 -17.11 -4.95 14.71
CA LYS A 110 -18.06 -5.98 15.16
C LYS A 110 -18.41 -6.96 14.04
N VAL A 111 -18.59 -6.44 12.82
CA VAL A 111 -18.84 -7.28 11.64
C VAL A 111 -17.64 -8.19 11.37
N ALA A 112 -16.42 -7.65 11.38
CA ALA A 112 -15.21 -8.43 11.22
C ALA A 112 -15.04 -9.49 12.31
N PHE A 113 -15.36 -9.16 13.57
CA PHE A 113 -15.22 -10.06 14.70
C PHE A 113 -16.20 -11.27 14.61
N LYS A 114 -17.41 -11.11 14.07
CA LYS A 114 -18.33 -12.25 13.82
C LYS A 114 -17.66 -13.34 12.96
N TYR A 115 -16.80 -12.93 12.04
CA TYR A 115 -16.04 -13.89 11.22
C TYR A 115 -14.89 -14.54 11.98
N CYS A 116 -14.23 -13.81 12.90
CA CYS A 116 -13.28 -14.40 13.83
C CYS A 116 -13.96 -15.48 14.69
N GLN A 117 -15.16 -15.22 15.20
CA GLN A 117 -15.93 -16.21 15.97
C GLN A 117 -16.34 -17.41 15.11
N LYS A 118 -16.74 -17.19 13.85
CA LYS A 118 -17.19 -18.24 12.94
C LYS A 118 -16.06 -19.15 12.47
N TYR A 119 -14.91 -18.60 12.11
CA TYR A 119 -13.81 -19.35 11.48
C TYR A 119 -12.63 -19.62 12.41
N GLY A 120 -12.64 -19.05 13.61
CA GLY A 120 -11.55 -19.13 14.58
C GLY A 120 -10.47 -18.07 14.37
N SER A 121 -9.81 -17.66 15.46
CA SER A 121 -8.73 -16.66 15.44
C SER A 121 -7.45 -17.14 14.74
N ASP A 122 -7.33 -18.44 14.54
CA ASP A 122 -6.22 -18.99 13.72
C ASP A 122 -6.37 -18.64 12.22
N LYS A 123 -7.61 -18.47 11.75
CA LYS A 123 -7.91 -18.11 10.35
C LYS A 123 -8.30 -16.66 10.16
N VAL A 124 -8.97 -16.03 11.13
CA VAL A 124 -9.42 -14.64 11.01
C VAL A 124 -9.05 -13.88 12.28
N ARG A 125 -8.29 -12.82 12.13
CA ARG A 125 -7.98 -11.90 13.23
C ARG A 125 -8.42 -10.49 12.90
N VAL A 126 -8.82 -9.76 13.92
CA VAL A 126 -9.23 -8.35 13.82
C VAL A 126 -8.29 -7.52 14.67
N ILE A 127 -7.66 -6.53 14.04
CA ILE A 127 -6.83 -5.52 14.73
C ILE A 127 -7.63 -4.22 14.65
N THR A 128 -7.98 -3.66 15.79
CA THR A 128 -8.68 -2.36 15.87
C THR A 128 -7.70 -1.28 16.30
N LEU A 129 -7.51 -0.28 15.45
CA LEU A 129 -6.63 0.85 15.76
C LEU A 129 -7.37 1.90 16.57
N VAL A 130 -6.69 2.49 17.54
CA VAL A 130 -7.25 3.53 18.43
C VAL A 130 -7.59 4.80 17.64
N LYS A 131 -6.82 5.10 16.60
CA LYS A 131 -7.02 6.26 15.72
C LYS A 131 -6.78 5.91 14.28
N ASN A 132 -7.42 6.64 13.37
CA ASN A 132 -7.18 6.51 11.94
C ASN A 132 -5.74 6.90 11.58
N ARG A 133 -5.00 5.95 11.01
CA ARG A 133 -3.63 6.13 10.49
C ARG A 133 -3.60 6.28 8.98
N GLY A 134 -4.70 6.00 8.30
CA GLY A 134 -4.79 5.93 6.84
C GLY A 134 -4.47 4.54 6.31
N LYS A 135 -4.80 4.32 5.03
CA LYS A 135 -4.73 3.00 4.37
C LYS A 135 -3.35 2.34 4.53
N GLY A 136 -2.28 3.09 4.27
CA GLY A 136 -0.90 2.59 4.39
C GLY A 136 -0.54 2.23 5.82
N GLY A 137 -0.95 3.04 6.80
CA GLY A 137 -0.75 2.77 8.23
C GLY A 137 -1.47 1.51 8.68
N ALA A 138 -2.74 1.34 8.29
CA ALA A 138 -3.51 0.13 8.59
C ALA A 138 -2.87 -1.13 7.98
N ILE A 139 -2.49 -1.09 6.70
CA ILE A 139 -1.81 -2.20 6.03
C ILE A 139 -0.50 -2.53 6.75
N ARG A 140 0.30 -1.52 7.10
CA ARG A 140 1.56 -1.69 7.82
C ARG A 140 1.36 -2.44 9.14
N MET A 141 0.33 -2.10 9.91
CA MET A 141 -0.01 -2.79 11.17
C MET A 141 -0.36 -4.26 10.93
N GLY A 142 -1.14 -4.55 9.90
CA GLY A 142 -1.47 -5.91 9.49
C GLY A 142 -0.25 -6.72 9.02
N VAL A 143 0.59 -6.13 8.18
CA VAL A 143 1.82 -6.75 7.68
C VAL A 143 2.74 -7.13 8.83
N PHE A 144 2.98 -6.21 9.78
CA PHE A 144 3.84 -6.50 10.94
C PHE A 144 3.24 -7.49 11.95
N SER A 145 1.95 -7.83 11.80
CA SER A 145 1.28 -8.86 12.61
C SER A 145 1.04 -10.16 11.84
N SER A 146 1.60 -10.30 10.63
CA SER A 146 1.36 -11.45 9.76
C SER A 146 2.25 -12.64 10.09
N ARG A 147 1.71 -13.86 9.86
CA ARG A 147 2.39 -15.15 10.05
C ARG A 147 2.70 -15.85 8.73
N GLY A 148 2.28 -15.28 7.60
CA GLY A 148 2.42 -15.91 6.28
C GLY A 148 3.83 -15.83 5.70
N LYS A 149 4.21 -16.83 4.89
CA LYS A 149 5.39 -16.80 4.02
C LYS A 149 5.21 -15.78 2.89
N LYS A 150 3.96 -15.61 2.42
CA LYS A 150 3.54 -14.60 1.47
C LYS A 150 2.50 -13.70 2.13
N ILE A 151 2.47 -12.43 1.75
CA ILE A 151 1.54 -11.44 2.31
C ILE A 151 0.81 -10.78 1.15
N LEU A 152 -0.50 -10.92 1.11
CA LEU A 152 -1.39 -10.28 0.17
C LEU A 152 -2.04 -9.06 0.82
N MET A 153 -1.92 -7.92 0.20
CA MET A 153 -2.76 -6.76 0.48
C MET A 153 -4.03 -6.88 -0.37
N ALA A 154 -5.20 -6.67 0.22
CA ALA A 154 -6.47 -6.71 -0.51
C ALA A 154 -7.46 -5.71 0.10
N ASP A 155 -8.15 -4.93 -0.75
CA ASP A 155 -9.13 -3.94 -0.29
C ASP A 155 -10.41 -4.61 0.23
N ALA A 156 -11.02 -4.04 1.28
CA ALA A 156 -12.21 -4.60 1.93
C ALA A 156 -13.48 -4.58 1.07
N ASP A 157 -13.52 -3.75 0.02
CA ASP A 157 -14.69 -3.52 -0.82
C ASP A 157 -14.97 -4.66 -1.83
N GLY A 158 -14.00 -5.53 -2.07
CA GLY A 158 -14.14 -6.64 -3.01
C GLY A 158 -14.09 -6.22 -4.49
N ALA A 159 -13.61 -5.00 -4.79
CA ALA A 159 -13.47 -4.50 -6.15
C ALA A 159 -12.58 -5.39 -7.02
N THR A 160 -11.51 -5.94 -6.48
CA THR A 160 -10.67 -6.94 -7.15
C THR A 160 -11.20 -8.35 -6.84
N LYS A 161 -11.36 -9.18 -7.87
CA LYS A 161 -11.78 -10.56 -7.69
C LYS A 161 -10.70 -11.39 -7.02
N PHE A 162 -10.99 -11.92 -5.85
CA PHE A 162 -10.01 -12.65 -5.04
C PHE A 162 -9.35 -13.86 -5.74
N PRO A 163 -10.03 -14.65 -6.60
CA PRO A 163 -9.38 -15.74 -7.33
C PRO A 163 -8.19 -15.31 -8.19
N ASP A 164 -8.06 -14.03 -8.53
CA ASP A 164 -6.90 -13.52 -9.27
C ASP A 164 -5.59 -13.59 -8.46
N ILE A 165 -5.64 -13.97 -7.17
CA ILE A 165 -4.46 -14.31 -6.38
C ILE A 165 -3.61 -15.40 -7.07
N GLU A 166 -4.22 -16.34 -7.77
CA GLU A 166 -3.51 -17.39 -8.50
C GLU A 166 -2.65 -16.82 -9.63
N LYS A 167 -3.13 -15.75 -10.28
CA LYS A 167 -2.35 -15.03 -11.29
C LYS A 167 -1.16 -14.31 -10.65
N LEU A 168 -1.37 -13.69 -9.46
CA LEU A 168 -0.29 -13.03 -8.73
C LEU A 168 0.74 -14.05 -8.24
N GLU A 169 0.30 -15.21 -7.74
CA GLU A 169 1.20 -16.28 -7.30
C GLU A 169 2.04 -16.81 -8.46
N LYS A 170 1.42 -17.00 -9.64
CA LYS A 170 2.14 -17.38 -10.84
C LYS A 170 3.17 -16.31 -11.21
N GLY A 171 2.75 -15.04 -11.34
CA GLY A 171 3.65 -13.93 -11.67
C GLY A 171 4.79 -13.76 -10.64
N LEU A 172 4.53 -13.99 -9.36
CA LEU A 172 5.56 -13.99 -8.34
C LEU A 172 6.57 -15.13 -8.54
N ASN A 173 6.08 -16.33 -8.86
CA ASN A 173 6.94 -17.51 -9.09
C ASN A 173 7.77 -17.37 -10.37
N ASP A 174 7.23 -16.74 -11.41
CA ASP A 174 7.92 -16.48 -12.68
C ASP A 174 9.13 -15.51 -12.50
N LEU A 175 9.20 -14.78 -11.37
CA LEU A 175 10.33 -13.93 -10.99
C LEU A 175 11.50 -14.69 -10.34
N GLN A 176 11.40 -16.00 -10.14
CA GLN A 176 12.48 -16.78 -9.52
C GLN A 176 13.73 -16.84 -10.40
N PRO A 177 14.94 -16.88 -9.81
CA PRO A 177 15.25 -16.87 -8.38
C PRO A 177 15.03 -15.47 -7.75
N TRP A 178 14.47 -15.45 -6.54
CA TRP A 178 14.24 -14.19 -5.82
C TRP A 178 15.50 -13.73 -5.10
N PRO A 179 16.10 -12.57 -5.46
CA PRO A 179 17.22 -12.01 -4.71
C PRO A 179 16.84 -11.77 -3.24
N ASP A 180 17.65 -12.27 -2.32
CA ASP A 180 17.40 -12.17 -0.86
C ASP A 180 15.99 -12.64 -0.45
N GLN A 181 15.40 -13.59 -1.19
CA GLN A 181 14.03 -14.08 -1.01
C GLN A 181 12.95 -12.99 -1.21
N MET A 182 13.28 -11.90 -1.88
CA MET A 182 12.38 -10.76 -2.07
C MET A 182 11.80 -10.73 -3.48
N ALA A 183 10.48 -10.63 -3.58
CA ALA A 183 9.75 -10.39 -4.83
C ALA A 183 8.37 -9.81 -4.53
N ILE A 184 7.79 -9.10 -5.52
CA ILE A 184 6.46 -8.47 -5.45
C ILE A 184 5.70 -8.76 -6.74
N ALA A 185 4.43 -9.18 -6.65
CA ALA A 185 3.49 -9.20 -7.74
C ALA A 185 2.38 -8.18 -7.49
N CYS A 186 2.25 -7.19 -8.38
CA CYS A 186 1.26 -6.13 -8.31
C CYS A 186 0.11 -6.43 -9.25
N GLY A 187 -1.12 -6.42 -8.76
CA GLY A 187 -2.30 -6.36 -9.61
C GLY A 187 -2.32 -5.06 -10.41
N SER A 188 -2.88 -5.10 -11.61
CA SER A 188 -2.98 -3.95 -12.50
C SER A 188 -4.32 -3.91 -13.21
N ARG A 189 -4.91 -2.72 -13.26
CA ARG A 189 -6.13 -2.38 -13.98
C ARG A 189 -5.83 -1.69 -15.31
N ALA A 190 -4.57 -1.55 -15.68
CA ALA A 190 -4.14 -0.79 -16.85
C ALA A 190 -4.76 -1.30 -18.18
N HIS A 191 -5.12 -2.59 -18.26
CA HIS A 191 -5.82 -3.16 -19.41
C HIS A 191 -7.29 -2.72 -19.51
N LEU A 192 -7.91 -2.29 -18.40
CA LEU A 192 -9.29 -1.80 -18.34
C LEU A 192 -9.40 -0.29 -18.63
N GLU A 193 -8.27 0.40 -18.78
CA GLU A 193 -8.22 1.85 -18.95
C GLU A 193 -9.03 2.34 -20.16
N LYS A 194 -8.95 1.63 -21.28
CA LYS A 194 -9.64 2.00 -22.52
C LYS A 194 -11.16 1.99 -22.36
N GLU A 195 -11.72 1.00 -21.67
CA GLU A 195 -13.15 0.91 -21.40
C GLU A 195 -13.61 1.97 -20.40
N SER A 196 -12.77 2.22 -19.38
CA SER A 196 -13.04 3.23 -18.36
C SER A 196 -13.00 4.65 -18.92
N ILE A 197 -12.13 4.97 -19.89
CA ILE A 197 -12.02 6.29 -20.53
C ILE A 197 -13.29 6.60 -21.32
N ALA A 198 -13.88 5.63 -22.00
CA ALA A 198 -15.10 5.81 -22.79
C ALA A 198 -16.32 6.30 -21.95
N GLN A 199 -16.30 6.05 -20.65
CA GLN A 199 -17.42 6.40 -19.73
C GLN A 199 -17.12 7.60 -18.81
N ARG A 200 -15.88 8.15 -18.84
CA ARG A 200 -15.44 9.22 -17.92
C ARG A 200 -15.45 10.60 -18.58
N SER A 201 -15.60 11.66 -17.75
CA SER A 201 -15.43 13.01 -18.24
C SER A 201 -13.99 13.29 -18.69
N TYR A 202 -13.82 14.10 -19.74
CA TYR A 202 -12.52 14.49 -20.29
C TYR A 202 -11.56 15.04 -19.22
N PHE A 203 -12.06 15.86 -18.31
CA PHE A 203 -11.28 16.44 -17.22
C PHE A 203 -10.71 15.37 -16.27
N ARG A 204 -11.50 14.34 -15.93
CA ARG A 204 -11.09 13.22 -15.07
C ARG A 204 -10.01 12.37 -15.75
N THR A 205 -10.11 12.21 -17.05
CA THR A 205 -9.10 11.51 -17.86
C THR A 205 -7.77 12.28 -17.91
N LEU A 206 -7.82 13.60 -18.11
CA LEU A 206 -6.63 14.46 -18.09
C LEU A 206 -5.90 14.42 -16.75
N LEU A 207 -6.65 14.50 -15.66
CA LEU A 207 -6.08 14.37 -14.30
C LEU A 207 -5.43 13.00 -14.08
N MET A 208 -6.04 11.93 -14.56
CA MET A 208 -5.49 10.57 -14.47
C MET A 208 -4.14 10.48 -15.19
N TYR A 209 -4.06 10.94 -16.44
CA TYR A 209 -2.79 10.95 -17.18
C TYR A 209 -1.74 11.84 -16.53
N GLY A 210 -2.14 13.01 -16.03
CA GLY A 210 -1.26 13.91 -15.27
C GLY A 210 -0.69 13.21 -14.03
N PHE A 211 -1.51 12.48 -13.30
CA PHE A 211 -1.07 11.72 -12.13
C PHE A 211 -0.10 10.57 -12.53
N HIS A 212 -0.41 9.79 -13.54
CA HIS A 212 0.47 8.72 -14.04
C HIS A 212 1.82 9.28 -14.50
N PHE A 213 1.81 10.44 -15.19
CA PHE A 213 3.04 11.13 -15.58
C PHE A 213 3.87 11.55 -14.36
N LEU A 214 3.24 12.15 -13.33
CA LEU A 214 3.93 12.54 -12.10
C LEU A 214 4.53 11.33 -11.37
N VAL A 215 3.80 10.23 -11.27
CA VAL A 215 4.32 8.98 -10.66
C VAL A 215 5.54 8.49 -11.42
N TRP A 216 5.45 8.39 -12.76
CA TRP A 216 6.55 7.94 -13.60
C TRP A 216 7.76 8.87 -13.54
N PHE A 217 7.53 10.18 -13.58
CA PHE A 217 8.61 11.17 -13.60
C PHE A 217 9.32 11.28 -12.24
N LEU A 218 8.55 11.29 -11.15
CA LEU A 218 9.08 11.56 -9.81
C LEU A 218 9.50 10.29 -9.06
N CYS A 219 8.77 9.19 -9.17
CA CYS A 219 8.86 8.09 -8.22
C CYS A 219 9.15 6.71 -8.84
N VAL A 220 8.23 6.17 -9.64
CA VAL A 220 8.22 4.75 -10.03
C VAL A 220 8.19 4.61 -11.55
N LYS A 221 9.13 3.86 -12.10
CA LYS A 221 9.21 3.57 -13.54
C LYS A 221 8.83 2.11 -13.84
N GLY A 222 8.24 1.89 -15.03
CA GLY A 222 7.98 0.53 -15.52
C GLY A 222 6.75 -0.17 -14.91
N ILE A 223 6.00 0.49 -14.03
CA ILE A 223 4.74 -0.03 -13.48
C ILE A 223 3.64 0.96 -13.85
N ARG A 224 2.60 0.48 -14.53
CA ARG A 224 1.52 1.31 -15.05
C ARG A 224 0.46 1.62 -14.00
N ASP A 225 0.06 0.62 -13.20
CA ASP A 225 -0.93 0.78 -12.13
C ASP A 225 -0.28 0.60 -10.75
N THR A 226 0.29 1.68 -10.23
CA THR A 226 0.92 1.66 -8.90
C THR A 226 -0.08 1.61 -7.75
N GLN A 227 -1.35 1.94 -7.99
CA GLN A 227 -2.36 2.13 -6.94
C GLN A 227 -3.38 1.00 -6.81
N CYS A 228 -3.21 -0.10 -7.55
CA CYS A 228 -4.03 -1.28 -7.33
C CYS A 228 -3.77 -1.84 -5.92
N GLY A 229 -4.82 -1.93 -5.08
CA GLY A 229 -4.71 -2.42 -3.70
C GLY A 229 -4.50 -3.93 -3.59
N PHE A 230 -4.30 -4.64 -4.69
CA PHE A 230 -4.12 -6.09 -4.72
C PHE A 230 -2.67 -6.43 -5.06
N LYS A 231 -1.84 -6.58 -4.03
CA LYS A 231 -0.41 -6.83 -4.15
C LYS A 231 0.03 -8.00 -3.29
N LEU A 232 0.76 -8.95 -3.89
CA LEU A 232 1.33 -10.11 -3.23
C LEU A 232 2.84 -9.92 -3.06
N LEU A 233 3.32 -9.99 -1.84
CA LEU A 233 4.72 -9.84 -1.49
C LEU A 233 5.24 -11.11 -0.85
N THR A 234 6.50 -11.44 -1.08
CA THR A 234 7.20 -12.37 -0.17
C THR A 234 7.35 -11.73 1.21
N ARG A 235 7.46 -12.54 2.26
CA ARG A 235 7.61 -12.05 3.63
C ARG A 235 8.79 -11.10 3.79
N GLU A 236 9.92 -11.42 3.15
CA GLU A 236 11.14 -10.61 3.20
C GLU A 236 10.95 -9.27 2.49
N ALA A 237 10.30 -9.28 1.30
CA ALA A 237 9.96 -8.04 0.60
C ALA A 237 9.03 -7.16 1.43
N ALA A 238 8.00 -7.73 2.06
CA ALA A 238 7.07 -7.01 2.91
C ALA A 238 7.78 -6.45 4.16
N SER A 239 8.58 -7.25 4.83
CA SER A 239 9.37 -6.81 5.99
C SER A 239 10.28 -5.63 5.62
N ARG A 240 11.02 -5.75 4.50
CA ARG A 240 11.97 -4.73 4.06
C ARG A 240 11.29 -3.42 3.66
N THR A 241 10.25 -3.50 2.84
CA THR A 241 9.58 -2.32 2.31
C THR A 241 8.79 -1.56 3.38
N PHE A 242 7.98 -2.27 4.17
CA PHE A 242 7.16 -1.64 5.21
C PHE A 242 7.98 -1.13 6.41
N SER A 243 9.18 -1.66 6.65
CA SER A 243 10.11 -1.11 7.65
C SER A 243 10.73 0.23 7.24
N SER A 244 10.70 0.54 5.95
CA SER A 244 11.27 1.78 5.39
C SER A 244 10.20 2.80 4.95
N LEU A 245 8.92 2.45 5.07
CA LEU A 245 7.80 3.25 4.60
C LEU A 245 7.53 4.43 5.53
N HIS A 246 7.39 5.65 4.97
CA HIS A 246 7.08 6.88 5.71
C HIS A 246 5.63 7.32 5.53
N ILE A 247 5.06 7.10 4.34
CA ILE A 247 3.70 7.53 4.02
C ILE A 247 2.68 6.52 4.54
N GLU A 248 1.74 6.99 5.35
CA GLU A 248 0.67 6.15 5.91
C GLU A 248 -0.67 6.30 5.19
N ARG A 249 -0.81 7.33 4.32
CA ARG A 249 -2.07 7.61 3.58
C ARG A 249 -2.04 7.01 2.17
N TRP A 250 -2.79 7.59 1.24
CA TRP A 250 -3.04 7.04 -0.11
C TRP A 250 -1.80 6.85 -0.98
N ALA A 251 -0.79 7.72 -0.85
CA ALA A 251 0.42 7.64 -1.67
C ALA A 251 1.42 6.56 -1.20
N PHE A 252 1.11 5.80 -0.15
CA PHE A 252 1.98 4.74 0.37
C PHE A 252 2.31 3.67 -0.68
N ASP A 253 1.37 3.37 -1.57
CA ASP A 253 1.55 2.41 -2.66
C ASP A 253 2.70 2.81 -3.58
N VAL A 254 2.82 4.11 -3.87
CA VAL A 254 3.92 4.63 -4.71
C VAL A 254 5.24 4.60 -3.95
N GLU A 255 5.26 5.00 -2.67
CA GLU A 255 6.46 4.90 -1.86
C GLU A 255 6.93 3.45 -1.68
N LEU A 256 5.99 2.51 -1.47
CA LEU A 256 6.27 1.08 -1.38
C LEU A 256 7.05 0.58 -2.61
N LEU A 257 6.57 0.92 -3.80
CA LEU A 257 7.20 0.51 -5.06
C LEU A 257 8.50 1.27 -5.33
N TYR A 258 8.60 2.54 -4.92
CA TYR A 258 9.85 3.31 -4.96
C TYR A 258 10.93 2.64 -4.10
N ILE A 259 10.59 2.26 -2.87
CA ILE A 259 11.48 1.52 -1.95
C ILE A 259 11.88 0.17 -2.56
N ALA A 260 10.92 -0.56 -3.13
CA ALA A 260 11.19 -1.84 -3.78
C ALA A 260 12.17 -1.70 -4.96
N GLN A 261 12.00 -0.67 -5.80
CA GLN A 261 12.92 -0.39 -6.91
C GLN A 261 14.31 0.02 -6.41
N PHE A 262 14.41 0.79 -5.33
CA PHE A 262 15.69 1.15 -4.71
C PHE A 262 16.48 -0.09 -4.26
N PHE A 263 15.80 -1.04 -3.63
CA PHE A 263 16.41 -2.31 -3.20
C PHE A 263 16.52 -3.35 -4.32
N LYS A 264 16.17 -3.00 -5.56
CA LYS A 264 16.18 -3.89 -6.73
C LYS A 264 15.35 -5.16 -6.53
N ILE A 265 14.27 -5.06 -5.76
CA ILE A 265 13.32 -6.15 -5.57
C ILE A 265 12.61 -6.37 -6.91
N PRO A 266 12.59 -7.59 -7.48
CA PRO A 266 11.88 -7.85 -8.72
C PRO A 266 10.36 -7.68 -8.53
N ILE A 267 9.72 -7.01 -9.50
CA ILE A 267 8.30 -6.68 -9.48
C ILE A 267 7.65 -7.15 -10.77
N ALA A 268 6.59 -7.97 -10.65
CA ALA A 268 5.72 -8.32 -11.76
C ALA A 268 4.42 -7.50 -11.71
N GLU A 269 3.97 -6.97 -12.84
CA GLU A 269 2.68 -6.30 -12.98
C GLU A 269 1.70 -7.25 -13.67
N ILE A 270 0.61 -7.62 -12.98
CA ILE A 270 -0.31 -8.70 -13.36
C ILE A 270 -1.72 -8.15 -13.56
N ALA A 271 -2.30 -8.36 -14.74
CA ALA A 271 -3.68 -7.97 -15.04
C ALA A 271 -4.69 -8.69 -14.13
N VAL A 272 -5.53 -7.93 -13.43
CA VAL A 272 -6.55 -8.46 -12.52
C VAL A 272 -7.95 -8.01 -12.92
N ASN A 273 -8.95 -8.84 -12.61
CA ASN A 273 -10.35 -8.50 -12.78
C ASN A 273 -10.78 -7.52 -11.68
N TRP A 274 -11.16 -6.35 -12.09
CA TRP A 274 -11.57 -5.28 -11.18
C TRP A 274 -12.89 -4.66 -11.64
N THR A 275 -13.75 -4.34 -10.70
CA THR A 275 -15.03 -3.64 -10.95
C THR A 275 -15.13 -2.46 -10.01
N GLU A 276 -15.65 -1.33 -10.50
CA GLU A 276 -15.90 -0.17 -9.66
C GLU A 276 -17.03 -0.48 -8.68
N ILE A 277 -16.78 -0.28 -7.39
CA ILE A 277 -17.77 -0.44 -6.33
C ILE A 277 -18.19 0.94 -5.84
N GLU A 278 -19.48 1.16 -5.70
CA GLU A 278 -20.01 2.43 -5.17
C GLU A 278 -19.52 2.68 -3.73
N GLY A 279 -19.35 3.96 -3.37
CA GLY A 279 -18.92 4.37 -2.03
C GLY A 279 -17.43 4.60 -1.89
N SER A 280 -16.75 5.01 -2.97
CA SER A 280 -15.36 5.47 -2.90
C SER A 280 -15.21 6.61 -1.89
N LYS A 281 -14.19 6.51 -1.00
CA LYS A 281 -13.86 7.51 0.01
C LYS A 281 -12.90 8.60 -0.50
N LEU A 282 -12.51 8.52 -1.77
CA LEU A 282 -11.69 9.54 -2.40
C LEU A 282 -12.56 10.75 -2.76
N VAL A 283 -12.25 11.89 -2.16
CA VAL A 283 -12.79 13.21 -2.59
C VAL A 283 -11.96 13.65 -3.80
N PRO A 284 -12.51 13.63 -5.03
CA PRO A 284 -11.70 13.64 -6.25
C PRO A 284 -10.63 14.73 -6.31
N PHE A 285 -10.98 15.99 -6.11
CA PHE A 285 -10.05 17.10 -6.29
C PHE A 285 -8.98 17.18 -5.17
N TRP A 286 -9.42 17.15 -3.90
CA TRP A 286 -8.52 17.32 -2.76
C TRP A 286 -7.58 16.13 -2.56
N SER A 287 -8.08 14.92 -2.79
CA SER A 287 -7.25 13.73 -2.70
C SER A 287 -6.15 13.71 -3.77
N TRP A 288 -6.44 14.18 -4.98
CA TRP A 288 -5.48 14.27 -6.07
C TRP A 288 -4.39 15.29 -5.80
N LEU A 289 -4.77 16.47 -5.29
CA LEU A 289 -3.82 17.51 -4.91
C LEU A 289 -2.88 17.02 -3.78
N GLN A 290 -3.46 16.37 -2.77
CA GLN A 290 -2.69 15.78 -1.69
C GLN A 290 -1.74 14.70 -2.19
N MET A 291 -2.20 13.79 -3.04
CA MET A 291 -1.37 12.74 -3.61
C MET A 291 -0.25 13.32 -4.48
N GLY A 292 -0.53 14.33 -5.31
CA GLY A 292 0.50 15.03 -6.09
C GLY A 292 1.56 15.69 -5.20
N LYS A 293 1.15 16.34 -4.11
CA LYS A 293 2.07 16.85 -3.09
C LYS A 293 2.91 15.74 -2.46
N ASP A 294 2.29 14.61 -2.12
CA ASP A 294 2.99 13.49 -1.49
C ASP A 294 4.03 12.89 -2.44
N LEU A 295 3.73 12.76 -3.74
CA LEU A 295 4.69 12.31 -4.76
C LEU A 295 5.93 13.22 -4.82
N LEU A 296 5.71 14.54 -4.86
CA LEU A 296 6.79 15.52 -4.86
C LEU A 296 7.63 15.41 -3.58
N LEU A 297 6.98 15.30 -2.43
CA LEU A 297 7.66 15.16 -1.15
C LEU A 297 8.44 13.85 -1.05
N ILE A 298 7.91 12.72 -1.53
CA ILE A 298 8.65 11.44 -1.63
C ILE A 298 9.96 11.69 -2.40
N ARG A 299 9.86 12.26 -3.62
CA ARG A 299 11.04 12.49 -4.46
C ARG A 299 12.07 13.38 -3.79
N LEU A 300 11.64 14.54 -3.27
CA LEU A 300 12.54 15.51 -2.67
C LEU A 300 13.19 15.00 -1.39
N ARG A 301 12.44 14.33 -0.52
CA ARG A 301 12.96 13.81 0.75
C ARG A 301 14.00 12.72 0.57
N TYR A 302 13.80 11.81 -0.39
CA TYR A 302 14.82 10.82 -0.74
C TYR A 302 16.00 11.44 -1.48
N LEU A 303 15.77 12.41 -2.36
CA LEU A 303 16.84 13.09 -3.10
C LEU A 303 17.75 13.93 -2.19
N THR A 304 17.16 14.64 -1.22
CA THR A 304 17.91 15.47 -0.26
C THR A 304 18.53 14.66 0.88
N GLY A 305 18.25 13.37 0.98
CA GLY A 305 18.72 12.52 2.07
C GLY A 305 18.01 12.73 3.41
N ALA A 306 16.89 13.50 3.42
CA ALA A 306 16.03 13.65 4.60
C ALA A 306 15.40 12.30 4.99
N TRP A 307 15.02 11.51 3.98
CA TRP A 307 14.68 10.09 4.14
C TRP A 307 15.82 9.24 3.57
N ARG A 308 16.28 8.27 4.34
CA ARG A 308 17.40 7.41 3.95
C ARG A 308 16.96 5.95 3.92
N LEU A 309 17.33 5.27 2.84
CA LEU A 309 17.16 3.84 2.69
C LEU A 309 18.52 3.17 2.92
N GLU A 310 18.70 2.58 4.09
CA GLU A 310 19.93 1.89 4.43
C GLU A 310 19.91 0.47 3.86
N GLN A 311 20.92 0.10 3.07
CA GLN A 311 21.04 -1.24 2.50
C GLN A 311 21.23 -2.33 3.58
N THR A 312 21.78 -1.96 4.73
CA THR A 312 22.16 -2.89 5.82
C THR A 312 21.23 -2.84 7.03
N ARG A 313 20.08 -2.15 6.97
CA ARG A 313 19.19 -2.08 8.12
C ARG A 313 18.67 -3.47 8.47
N LYS A 314 19.40 -4.20 9.32
CA LYS A 314 18.83 -5.28 10.10
C LYS A 314 17.65 -4.68 10.83
N VAL A 315 16.47 -5.21 10.60
CA VAL A 315 15.23 -4.79 11.26
C VAL A 315 15.46 -4.97 12.77
N ASN A 316 15.81 -3.89 13.45
CA ASN A 316 15.93 -3.87 14.91
C ASN A 316 14.56 -3.85 15.55
#